data_b95e161129034dedb49971b5ecbce3a8
#
_entry.id   b95e161129034dedb49971b5ecbce3a8
#
_cell.length_a   1.000
_cell.length_b   1.000
_cell.length_c   1.000
_cell.angle_alpha   90.00
_cell.angle_beta   90.00
_cell.angle_gamma   90.00
#
_symmetry.space_group_name_H-M   'P 1'
#
loop_
_entity.id
_entity.type
_entity.pdbx_description
1 polymer ?
#
loop_
_entity_poly.entity_id
_entity_poly.type
_entity_poly.pdbx_seq_one_letter_code
_entity_poly.pdbx_strand_id
1 'polypeptide(L)'
;VQPVERTYFHQVQDVFEGFVIDVAGTLHSTAHGRGLKVWYDDSTREHYEAQLIRVDGAVVLEIGFHAEYPKVAENDAVLGRLLGEEQVWRGELGDEPEAGVFIGVDRWRRISEVWDEPDPDDVDVAIEIAARLADYVSVLEPLRRA
;
A
#
# COMPACT_ATOMS: atom_id res chain seq x y z
N VAL A 1 -26.97 -21.08 2.74
CA VAL A 1 -25.97 -20.01 2.78
C VAL A 1 -24.78 -20.41 1.90
N GLN A 2 -24.50 -19.63 0.89
CA GLN A 2 -23.32 -19.88 0.08
C GLN A 2 -22.06 -19.38 0.83
N PRO A 3 -20.96 -20.16 0.79
CA PRO A 3 -19.73 -19.70 1.39
C PRO A 3 -19.21 -18.45 0.66
N VAL A 4 -18.61 -17.54 1.42
CA VAL A 4 -17.95 -16.37 0.83
C VAL A 4 -16.73 -16.87 0.05
N GLU A 5 -16.66 -16.54 -1.23
CA GLU A 5 -15.51 -16.90 -2.05
C GLU A 5 -14.28 -16.09 -1.63
N ARG A 6 -13.21 -16.81 -1.28
CA ARG A 6 -11.94 -16.19 -0.91
C ARG A 6 -11.13 -15.91 -2.15
N THR A 7 -10.73 -14.65 -2.31
CA THR A 7 -9.86 -14.24 -3.40
C THR A 7 -8.39 -14.45 -3.05
N TYR A 8 -7.52 -14.28 -4.04
CA TYR A 8 -6.09 -14.27 -3.84
C TYR A 8 -5.67 -13.25 -2.77
N PHE A 9 -6.28 -12.05 -2.81
CA PHE A 9 -5.94 -11.01 -1.84
C PHE A 9 -6.43 -11.29 -0.42
N HIS A 10 -7.38 -12.18 -0.23
CA HIS A 10 -7.68 -12.71 1.11
C HIS A 10 -6.51 -13.54 1.64
N GLN A 11 -5.81 -14.29 0.79
CA GLN A 11 -4.60 -15.02 1.17
C GLN A 11 -3.48 -14.04 1.54
N VAL A 12 -3.29 -12.98 0.76
CA VAL A 12 -2.32 -11.91 1.08
C VAL A 12 -2.65 -11.28 2.43
N GLN A 13 -3.94 -11.02 2.70
CA GLN A 13 -4.41 -10.48 3.98
C GLN A 13 -4.05 -11.40 5.14
N ASP A 14 -4.30 -12.70 5.01
CA ASP A 14 -3.99 -13.66 6.07
C ASP A 14 -2.49 -13.66 6.39
N VAL A 15 -1.63 -13.63 5.38
CA VAL A 15 -0.18 -13.56 5.58
C VAL A 15 0.21 -12.23 6.20
N PHE A 16 -0.34 -11.12 5.69
CA PHE A 16 -0.07 -9.78 6.21
C PHE A 16 -0.40 -9.67 7.70
N GLU A 17 -1.55 -10.19 8.12
CA GLU A 17 -1.99 -10.16 9.52
C GLU A 17 -1.07 -10.98 10.44
N GLY A 18 -0.29 -11.89 9.88
CA GLY A 18 0.73 -12.65 10.62
C GLY A 18 2.02 -11.89 10.90
N PHE A 19 2.25 -10.76 10.23
CA PHE A 19 3.43 -9.92 10.49
C PHE A 19 3.20 -9.06 11.73
N VAL A 20 4.25 -8.95 12.55
CA VAL A 20 4.22 -8.06 13.72
C VAL A 20 4.60 -6.65 13.25
N ILE A 21 3.66 -5.72 13.42
CA ILE A 21 3.87 -4.31 13.10
C ILE A 21 3.79 -3.54 14.41
N ASP A 22 4.93 -3.04 14.88
CA ASP A 22 5.05 -2.33 16.15
C ASP A 22 4.79 -0.83 15.96
N VAL A 23 3.53 -0.51 15.66
CA VAL A 23 3.06 0.87 15.49
C VAL A 23 1.80 1.03 16.32
N ALA A 24 1.72 2.11 17.12
CA ALA A 24 0.55 2.41 17.93
C ALA A 24 -0.67 2.72 17.06
N GLY A 25 -1.86 2.39 17.58
CA GLY A 25 -3.13 2.61 16.88
C GLY A 25 -3.79 1.32 16.47
N THR A 26 -4.98 1.43 15.88
CA THR A 26 -5.78 0.29 15.43
C THR A 26 -5.63 0.10 13.94
N LEU A 27 -5.03 -1.01 13.54
CA LEU A 27 -4.85 -1.39 12.13
C LEU A 27 -6.11 -2.08 11.61
N HIS A 28 -6.62 -1.56 10.50
CA HIS A 28 -7.74 -2.14 9.77
C HIS A 28 -7.28 -2.67 8.42
N SER A 29 -7.93 -3.72 7.93
CA SER A 29 -7.65 -4.24 6.59
C SER A 29 -8.92 -4.72 5.92
N THR A 30 -8.98 -4.61 4.60
CA THR A 30 -10.03 -5.18 3.78
C THR A 30 -9.46 -5.71 2.47
N ALA A 31 -9.83 -6.94 2.12
CA ALA A 31 -9.40 -7.59 0.89
C ALA A 31 -10.58 -7.72 -0.07
N HIS A 32 -10.29 -7.59 -1.36
CA HIS A 32 -11.25 -7.79 -2.44
C HIS A 32 -10.55 -8.45 -3.64
N GLY A 33 -11.27 -8.63 -4.74
CA GLY A 33 -10.75 -9.36 -5.91
C GLY A 33 -9.52 -8.75 -6.56
N ARG A 34 -9.27 -7.45 -6.35
CA ARG A 34 -8.17 -6.73 -7.00
C ARG A 34 -7.12 -6.20 -6.05
N GLY A 35 -7.29 -6.34 -4.75
CA GLY A 35 -6.31 -5.79 -3.82
C GLY A 35 -6.62 -5.97 -2.35
N LEU A 36 -5.67 -5.50 -1.55
CA LEU A 36 -5.73 -5.41 -0.11
C LEU A 36 -5.45 -3.98 0.29
N LYS A 37 -6.36 -3.37 1.07
CA LYS A 37 -6.21 -2.03 1.62
C LYS A 37 -6.06 -2.11 3.12
N VAL A 38 -5.10 -1.37 3.68
CA VAL A 38 -4.87 -1.29 5.13
C VAL A 38 -4.74 0.16 5.57
N TRP A 39 -5.29 0.48 6.75
CA TRP A 39 -5.23 1.84 7.30
C TRP A 39 -5.27 1.79 8.81
N TYR A 40 -4.84 2.89 9.42
CA TYR A 40 -4.87 3.05 10.88
C TYR A 40 -6.00 3.97 11.33
N ASP A 41 -6.68 3.58 12.41
CA ASP A 41 -7.73 4.38 13.06
C ASP A 41 -8.78 4.80 12.03
N ASP A 42 -9.06 6.09 11.89
CA ASP A 42 -10.04 6.61 10.94
C ASP A 42 -9.40 7.16 9.64
N SER A 43 -8.11 6.92 9.43
CA SER A 43 -7.35 7.49 8.31
C SER A 43 -7.58 6.74 6.99
N THR A 44 -8.81 6.74 6.49
CA THR A 44 -9.12 6.03 5.23
C THR A 44 -8.59 6.73 3.99
N ARG A 45 -8.27 8.04 4.08
CA ARG A 45 -7.71 8.82 2.96
C ARG A 45 -6.19 8.73 2.87
N GLU A 46 -5.54 8.32 3.95
CA GLU A 46 -4.12 8.03 4.00
C GLU A 46 -3.99 6.56 4.37
N HIS A 47 -3.65 5.73 3.40
CA HIS A 47 -3.68 4.28 3.59
C HIS A 47 -2.59 3.59 2.77
N TYR A 48 -2.48 2.29 2.97
CA TYR A 48 -1.56 1.42 2.24
C TYR A 48 -2.35 0.43 1.42
N GLU A 49 -1.87 0.13 0.21
CA GLU A 49 -2.52 -0.85 -0.66
C GLU A 49 -1.52 -1.73 -1.38
N ALA A 50 -1.92 -2.97 -1.63
CA ALA A 50 -1.35 -3.83 -2.66
C ALA A 50 -2.50 -4.15 -3.61
N GLN A 51 -2.39 -3.75 -4.88
CA GLN A 51 -3.52 -3.85 -5.81
C GLN A 51 -3.08 -4.10 -7.25
N LEU A 52 -3.95 -4.75 -8.00
CA LEU A 52 -3.78 -4.90 -9.44
C LEU A 52 -4.35 -3.67 -10.14
N ILE A 53 -3.53 -3.03 -10.96
CA ILE A 53 -3.92 -1.86 -11.76
C ILE A 53 -3.50 -2.07 -13.22
N ARG A 54 -4.09 -1.28 -14.14
CA ARG A 54 -3.67 -1.27 -15.54
C ARG A 54 -2.77 -0.08 -15.81
N VAL A 55 -1.63 -0.37 -16.41
CA VAL A 55 -0.68 0.65 -16.88
C VAL A 55 -0.35 0.31 -18.33
N ASP A 56 -0.66 1.23 -19.25
CA ASP A 56 -0.43 1.05 -20.69
C ASP A 56 -1.00 -0.27 -21.23
N GLY A 57 -2.20 -0.64 -20.76
CA GLY A 57 -2.89 -1.85 -21.18
C GLY A 57 -2.44 -3.14 -20.51
N ALA A 58 -1.38 -3.12 -19.71
CA ALA A 58 -0.89 -4.27 -18.98
C ALA A 58 -1.38 -4.23 -17.51
N VAL A 59 -1.67 -5.40 -16.94
CA VAL A 59 -1.99 -5.52 -15.53
C VAL A 59 -0.68 -5.62 -14.74
N VAL A 60 -0.51 -4.75 -13.76
CA VAL A 60 0.65 -4.73 -12.87
C VAL A 60 0.19 -4.70 -11.42
N LEU A 61 1.07 -5.04 -10.49
CA LEU A 61 0.83 -4.93 -9.06
C LEU A 61 1.46 -3.65 -8.54
N GLU A 62 0.69 -2.82 -7.87
CA GLU A 62 1.20 -1.62 -7.21
C GLU A 62 1.11 -1.81 -5.71
N ILE A 63 2.21 -1.54 -4.98
CA ILE A 63 2.29 -1.70 -3.53
C ILE A 63 2.83 -0.42 -2.91
N GLY A 64 2.15 0.11 -1.91
CA GLY A 64 2.68 1.21 -1.12
C GLY A 64 1.64 2.08 -0.45
N PHE A 65 2.00 3.34 -0.25
CA PHE A 65 1.23 4.34 0.49
C PHE A 65 0.51 5.28 -0.48
N HIS A 66 -0.74 5.64 -0.14
CA HIS A 66 -1.57 6.56 -0.91
C HIS A 66 -2.14 7.67 -0.05
N ALA A 67 -2.17 8.89 -0.59
CA ALA A 67 -2.94 10.02 -0.07
C ALA A 67 -4.04 10.34 -1.08
N GLU A 68 -5.30 10.15 -0.69
CA GLU A 68 -6.47 10.17 -1.59
C GLU A 68 -7.56 11.11 -1.11
N TYR A 69 -7.17 12.29 -0.64
CA TYR A 69 -8.13 13.34 -0.31
C TYR A 69 -8.74 13.94 -1.59
N PRO A 70 -9.97 14.47 -1.52
CA PRO A 70 -10.57 15.18 -2.67
C PRO A 70 -9.76 16.38 -3.14
N LYS A 71 -9.05 17.06 -2.22
CA LYS A 71 -8.27 18.27 -2.54
C LYS A 71 -6.80 17.92 -2.77
N VAL A 72 -6.27 18.35 -3.90
CA VAL A 72 -4.87 18.16 -4.27
C VAL A 72 -3.93 18.72 -3.20
N ALA A 73 -4.24 19.89 -2.65
CA ALA A 73 -3.38 20.53 -1.65
C ALA A 73 -3.19 19.70 -0.40
N GLU A 74 -4.22 18.95 0.04
CA GLU A 74 -4.11 18.04 1.19
C GLU A 74 -3.19 16.88 0.88
N ASN A 75 -3.28 16.31 -0.32
CA ASN A 75 -2.42 15.20 -0.75
C ASN A 75 -0.97 15.64 -0.89
N ASP A 76 -0.75 16.83 -1.44
CA ASP A 76 0.60 17.41 -1.54
C ASP A 76 1.21 17.68 -0.16
N ALA A 77 0.41 18.11 0.80
CA ALA A 77 0.89 18.36 2.15
C ALA A 77 1.33 17.05 2.83
N VAL A 78 0.57 15.96 2.65
CA VAL A 78 0.93 14.63 3.17
C VAL A 78 2.23 14.15 2.53
N LEU A 79 2.30 14.19 1.20
CA LEU A 79 3.50 13.76 0.47
C LEU A 79 4.71 14.62 0.86
N GLY A 80 4.55 15.92 0.96
CA GLY A 80 5.64 16.84 1.31
C GLY A 80 6.24 16.54 2.68
N ARG A 81 5.43 16.18 3.66
CA ARG A 81 5.92 15.77 4.99
C ARG A 81 6.75 14.50 4.91
N LEU A 82 6.27 13.51 4.16
CA LEU A 82 7.00 12.25 3.98
C LEU A 82 8.27 12.44 3.15
N LEU A 83 8.26 13.33 2.15
CA LEU A 83 9.46 13.66 1.38
C LEU A 83 10.53 14.35 2.25
N GLY A 84 10.12 15.08 3.29
CA GLY A 84 11.04 15.64 4.27
C GLY A 84 11.85 14.58 5.02
N GLU A 85 11.36 13.34 5.04
CA GLU A 85 11.99 12.19 5.69
C GLU A 85 12.46 11.14 4.67
N GLU A 86 12.64 11.52 3.41
CA GLU A 86 12.95 10.58 2.31
C GLU A 86 14.22 9.78 2.58
N GLN A 87 15.25 10.40 3.13
CA GLN A 87 16.50 9.73 3.44
C GLN A 87 16.27 8.59 4.44
N VAL A 88 15.38 8.80 5.41
CA VAL A 88 15.06 7.79 6.43
C VAL A 88 14.32 6.61 5.80
N TRP A 89 13.21 6.88 5.08
CA TRP A 89 12.41 5.76 4.58
C TRP A 89 13.06 5.06 3.37
N ARG A 90 13.87 5.75 2.55
CA ARG A 90 14.62 5.07 1.49
C ARG A 90 15.75 4.19 2.03
N GLY A 91 16.30 4.52 3.21
CA GLY A 91 17.27 3.66 3.87
C GLY A 91 16.72 2.27 4.17
N GLU A 92 15.42 2.18 4.44
CA GLU A 92 14.73 0.92 4.75
C GLU A 92 14.05 0.29 3.54
N LEU A 93 13.36 1.10 2.71
CA LEU A 93 12.57 0.59 1.58
C LEU A 93 13.37 0.43 0.29
N GLY A 94 14.51 1.14 0.17
CA GLY A 94 15.34 1.09 -1.03
C GLY A 94 14.94 2.12 -2.08
N ASP A 95 15.36 1.88 -3.32
CA ASP A 95 15.21 2.82 -4.43
C ASP A 95 13.99 2.54 -5.31
N GLU A 96 13.31 1.40 -5.15
CA GLU A 96 12.15 1.02 -5.93
C GLU A 96 10.94 1.93 -5.74
N PRO A 97 10.63 2.43 -4.50
CA PRO A 97 9.48 3.31 -4.33
C PRO A 97 9.60 4.61 -5.11
N GLU A 98 8.52 4.98 -5.79
CA GLU A 98 8.38 6.27 -6.47
C GLU A 98 7.44 7.16 -5.65
N ALA A 99 7.84 8.41 -5.46
CA ALA A 99 7.05 9.41 -4.73
C ALA A 99 6.55 10.46 -5.71
N GLY A 100 5.25 10.66 -5.79
CA GLY A 100 4.68 11.65 -6.70
C GLY A 100 3.20 11.45 -6.96
N VAL A 101 2.79 11.81 -8.18
CA VAL A 101 1.40 11.71 -8.63
C VAL A 101 0.99 10.24 -8.75
N PHE A 102 -0.23 9.93 -8.30
CA PHE A 102 -0.78 8.58 -8.39
C PHE A 102 -0.99 8.17 -9.85
N ILE A 103 -0.79 6.89 -10.13
CA ILE A 103 -0.97 6.35 -11.48
C ILE A 103 -2.47 6.35 -11.83
N GLY A 104 -2.85 7.17 -12.81
CA GLY A 104 -4.22 7.24 -13.33
C GLY A 104 -5.17 8.20 -12.60
N VAL A 105 -4.77 8.82 -11.49
CA VAL A 105 -5.57 9.83 -10.79
C VAL A 105 -4.68 11.00 -10.38
N ASP A 106 -4.69 12.06 -11.15
CA ASP A 106 -3.76 13.20 -11.05
C ASP A 106 -3.81 13.94 -9.73
N ARG A 107 -4.95 13.92 -9.03
CA ARG A 107 -5.10 14.65 -7.76
C ARG A 107 -4.58 13.87 -6.55
N TRP A 108 -4.37 12.56 -6.69
CA TRP A 108 -3.85 11.73 -5.60
C TRP A 108 -2.33 11.66 -5.63
N ARG A 109 -1.73 11.30 -4.48
CA ARG A 109 -0.28 11.16 -4.33
C ARG A 109 0.06 9.80 -3.79
N ARG A 110 1.28 9.33 -4.10
CA ARG A 110 1.74 8.01 -3.69
C ARG A 110 3.21 7.99 -3.29
N ILE A 111 3.56 7.04 -2.46
CA ILE A 111 4.90 6.48 -2.32
C ILE A 111 4.71 4.98 -2.50
N SER A 112 5.00 4.48 -3.69
CA SER A 112 4.68 3.09 -4.03
C SER A 112 5.58 2.58 -5.13
N GLU A 113 5.57 1.27 -5.31
CA GLU A 113 6.33 0.59 -6.37
C GLU A 113 5.42 -0.28 -7.20
N VAL A 114 5.86 -0.56 -8.42
CA VAL A 114 5.12 -1.37 -9.38
C VAL A 114 5.92 -2.65 -9.67
N TRP A 115 5.26 -3.79 -9.54
CA TRP A 115 5.80 -5.08 -9.92
C TRP A 115 5.16 -5.50 -11.25
N ASP A 116 6.00 -5.73 -12.24
CA ASP A 116 5.57 -6.20 -13.55
C ASP A 116 5.25 -7.70 -13.49
N GLU A 117 4.32 -8.15 -14.34
CA GLU A 117 3.98 -9.56 -14.50
C GLU A 117 3.66 -10.28 -13.18
N PRO A 118 2.72 -9.74 -12.35
CA PRO A 118 2.33 -10.40 -11.12
C PRO A 118 1.69 -11.75 -11.42
N ASP A 119 2.03 -12.78 -10.61
CA ASP A 119 1.36 -14.08 -10.68
C ASP A 119 0.36 -14.18 -9.52
N PRO A 120 -0.94 -13.89 -9.76
CA PRO A 120 -1.94 -13.86 -8.70
C PRO A 120 -2.34 -15.26 -8.19
N ASP A 121 -1.79 -16.33 -8.76
CA ASP A 121 -2.05 -17.70 -8.34
C ASP A 121 -0.91 -18.31 -7.52
N ASP A 122 0.22 -17.61 -7.42
CA ASP A 122 1.41 -18.11 -6.72
C ASP A 122 1.39 -17.72 -5.25
N VAL A 123 1.38 -18.72 -4.37
CA VAL A 123 1.37 -18.53 -2.90
C VAL A 123 2.66 -17.87 -2.42
N ASP A 124 3.80 -18.18 -3.03
CA ASP A 124 5.07 -17.55 -2.64
C ASP A 124 5.06 -16.06 -2.97
N VAL A 125 4.46 -15.68 -4.09
CA VAL A 125 4.27 -14.27 -4.45
C VAL A 125 3.33 -13.58 -3.45
N ALA A 126 2.28 -14.26 -2.98
CA ALA A 126 1.38 -13.71 -1.96
C ALA A 126 2.15 -13.37 -0.67
N ILE A 127 3.09 -14.21 -0.27
CA ILE A 127 3.95 -13.97 0.90
C ILE A 127 4.84 -12.74 0.67
N GLU A 128 5.45 -12.64 -0.51
CA GLU A 128 6.29 -11.49 -0.87
C GLU A 128 5.50 -10.17 -0.87
N ILE A 129 4.28 -10.18 -1.42
CA ILE A 129 3.40 -9.01 -1.45
C ILE A 129 3.07 -8.57 -0.02
N ALA A 130 2.65 -9.51 0.82
CA ALA A 130 2.29 -9.23 2.21
C ALA A 130 3.48 -8.68 3.00
N ALA A 131 4.67 -9.27 2.82
CA ALA A 131 5.89 -8.82 3.48
C ALA A 131 6.26 -7.38 3.04
N ARG A 132 6.18 -7.09 1.74
CA ARG A 132 6.52 -5.76 1.24
C ARG A 132 5.50 -4.70 1.71
N LEU A 133 4.23 -5.03 1.73
CA LEU A 133 3.20 -4.15 2.29
C LEU A 133 3.46 -3.86 3.77
N ALA A 134 3.82 -4.89 4.54
CA ALA A 134 4.18 -4.73 5.95
C ALA A 134 5.40 -3.82 6.12
N ASP A 135 6.39 -3.89 5.22
CA ASP A 135 7.55 -2.99 5.23
C ASP A 135 7.11 -1.54 5.06
N TYR A 136 6.25 -1.24 4.09
CA TYR A 136 5.73 0.11 3.89
C TYR A 136 5.03 0.64 5.12
N VAL A 137 4.17 -0.16 5.74
CA VAL A 137 3.45 0.23 6.95
C VAL A 137 4.43 0.50 8.10
N SER A 138 5.35 -0.42 8.34
CA SER A 138 6.32 -0.31 9.46
C SER A 138 7.23 0.89 9.33
N VAL A 139 7.61 1.26 8.11
CA VAL A 139 8.55 2.35 7.85
C VAL A 139 7.83 3.70 7.79
N LEU A 140 6.71 3.79 7.06
CA LEU A 140 6.05 5.07 6.80
C LEU A 140 5.08 5.50 7.89
N GLU A 141 4.42 4.57 8.56
CA GLU A 141 3.40 4.95 9.55
C GLU A 141 3.96 5.76 10.73
N PRO A 142 5.12 5.43 11.33
CA PRO A 142 5.71 6.28 12.34
C PRO A 142 6.04 7.70 11.85
N LEU A 143 6.48 7.82 10.59
CA LEU A 143 6.80 9.12 9.98
C LEU A 143 5.54 9.93 9.69
N ARG A 144 4.49 9.27 9.24
CA ARG A 144 3.19 9.91 9.00
C ARG A 144 2.59 10.50 10.27
N ARG A 145 2.77 9.81 11.40
CA ARG A 145 2.22 10.21 12.70
C ARG A 145 3.06 11.24 13.44
N ALA A 146 4.30 11.38 13.06
CA ALA A 146 5.24 12.29 13.74
C ALA A 146 4.88 13.77 13.54
#